data_e65da020a7dcac1d2dc1b2648cdb0b35
#
_entry.id   e65da020a7dcac1d2dc1b2648cdb0b35
#
_cell.length_a   1.000
_cell.length_b   1.000
_cell.length_c   1.000
_cell.angle_alpha   90.00
_cell.angle_beta   90.00
_cell.angle_gamma   90.00
#
_symmetry.space_group_name_H-M   'P 1'
#
loop_
_entity.id
_entity.type
_entity.pdbx_description
1 polymer ?
#
loop_
_entity_poly.entity_id
_entity_poly.type
_entity_poly.pdbx_seq_one_letter_code
_entity_poly.pdbx_strand_id
1 'polypeptide(L)'
;MSESLTANLIVPDLQALVTDIAAESIVSRTVYKDDGLRAILFGFAPGETLSEHTSSFPAILHFLEGEAAVTLGAESIAAQPGTWVHMPAHLPHSIEAQTTVKMLLLMLTS
;
A
#
# COMPACT_ATOMS: atom_id res chain seq x y z
N MET A 1 7.38 6.76 -33.65
CA MET A 1 7.34 6.85 -32.84
C MET A 1 7.46 7.30 -32.11
N SER A 2 7.39 7.22 -31.82
CA SER A 2 7.47 7.42 -30.91
C SER A 2 7.70 7.77 -30.13
N GLU A 3 7.79 8.11 -29.83
CA GLU A 3 7.88 8.47 -28.93
C GLU A 3 7.58 8.76 -27.97
N SER A 4 7.03 9.07 -28.19
CA SER A 4 6.68 9.33 -26.99
C SER A 4 6.94 8.51 -26.10
N LEU A 5 7.65 8.59 -25.68
CA LEU A 5 7.81 7.76 -24.79
C LEU A 5 7.85 8.25 -23.51
N THR A 6 7.36 7.55 -22.65
CA THR A 6 7.36 7.84 -21.28
C THR A 6 8.72 7.75 -20.74
N ALA A 7 9.15 8.72 -20.00
CA ALA A 7 10.40 8.65 -19.28
C ALA A 7 10.29 7.62 -18.17
N ASN A 8 11.38 6.95 -17.85
CA ASN A 8 11.42 6.06 -16.69
C ASN A 8 11.26 6.87 -15.43
N LEU A 9 10.55 6.31 -14.47
CA LEU A 9 10.55 6.81 -13.11
C LEU A 9 11.43 5.87 -12.27
N ILE A 10 12.42 6.42 -11.59
CA ILE A 10 13.31 5.64 -10.73
C ILE A 10 13.22 6.20 -9.33
N VAL A 11 12.90 5.32 -8.38
CA VAL A 11 12.85 5.67 -6.96
C VAL A 11 13.93 4.83 -6.28
N PRO A 12 15.12 5.42 -6.01
CA PRO A 12 16.25 4.64 -5.48
C PRO A 12 15.97 4.01 -4.11
N ASP A 13 15.16 4.68 -3.28
CA ASP A 13 14.82 4.16 -1.96
C ASP A 13 13.34 4.49 -1.71
N LEU A 14 12.49 3.51 -1.94
CA LEU A 14 11.06 3.69 -1.84
C LEU A 14 10.62 4.13 -0.45
N GLN A 15 11.20 3.54 0.60
CA GLN A 15 10.80 3.87 1.96
C GLN A 15 11.16 5.30 2.37
N ALA A 16 12.16 5.89 1.71
CA ALA A 16 12.57 7.26 2.01
C ALA A 16 11.51 8.29 1.59
N LEU A 17 10.52 7.89 0.82
CA LEU A 17 9.43 8.80 0.43
C LEU A 17 8.49 9.11 1.60
N VAL A 18 8.49 8.28 2.64
CA VAL A 18 7.70 8.51 3.85
C VAL A 18 8.62 8.25 5.03
N THR A 19 9.15 9.31 5.66
CA THR A 19 10.11 9.16 6.75
C THR A 19 9.53 9.59 8.08
N ASP A 20 8.68 10.63 8.09
CA ASP A 20 8.13 11.16 9.33
C ASP A 20 6.67 10.78 9.44
N ILE A 21 6.36 9.82 10.29
CA ILE A 21 4.98 9.39 10.53
C ILE A 21 4.63 9.87 11.93
N ALA A 22 3.84 10.94 12.00
CA ALA A 22 3.42 11.48 13.27
C ALA A 22 2.60 10.46 14.05
N ALA A 23 2.67 10.52 15.38
CA ALA A 23 1.85 9.65 16.22
C ALA A 23 0.37 9.81 15.86
N GLU A 24 -0.36 8.71 15.93
CA GLU A 24 -1.80 8.70 15.68
C GLU A 24 -2.16 9.14 14.27
N SER A 25 -1.32 8.83 13.28
CA SER A 25 -1.59 9.21 11.90
C SER A 25 -1.32 8.07 10.93
N ILE A 26 -2.00 8.16 9.79
CA ILE A 26 -1.70 7.37 8.59
C ILE A 26 -1.38 8.40 7.52
N VAL A 27 -0.22 8.25 6.89
CA VAL A 27 0.19 9.15 5.82
C VAL A 27 0.32 8.36 4.53
N SER A 28 0.12 9.02 3.41
CA SER A 28 0.27 8.36 2.12
C SER A 28 0.95 9.29 1.13
N ARG A 29 1.67 8.70 0.18
CA ARG A 29 2.31 9.43 -0.88
C ARG A 29 2.19 8.66 -2.18
N THR A 30 1.67 9.31 -3.21
CA THR A 30 1.60 8.71 -4.54
C THR A 30 3.01 8.62 -5.10
N VAL A 31 3.44 7.41 -5.44
CA VAL A 31 4.73 7.15 -6.05
C VAL A 31 4.62 7.31 -7.56
N TYR A 32 3.56 6.76 -8.14
CA TYR A 32 3.35 6.80 -9.59
C TYR A 32 1.88 6.59 -9.90
N LYS A 33 1.41 7.18 -10.97
CA LYS A 33 0.01 7.04 -11.41
C LYS A 33 -0.08 7.19 -12.90
N ASP A 34 -0.76 6.25 -13.55
CA ASP A 34 -1.18 6.37 -14.94
C ASP A 34 -2.54 5.71 -15.12
N ASP A 35 -2.97 5.47 -16.36
CA ASP A 35 -4.29 4.90 -16.62
C ASP A 35 -4.42 3.46 -16.14
N GLY A 36 -3.32 2.73 -16.01
CA GLY A 36 -3.35 1.31 -15.65
C GLY A 36 -2.84 0.99 -14.26
N LEU A 37 -2.23 1.95 -13.57
CA LEU A 37 -1.57 1.69 -12.31
C LEU A 37 -1.60 2.89 -11.40
N ARG A 38 -1.86 2.65 -10.12
CA ARG A 38 -1.64 3.62 -9.06
C ARG A 38 -0.75 2.98 -8.02
N ALA A 39 0.42 3.57 -7.76
CA ALA A 39 1.34 3.10 -6.74
C ALA A 39 1.37 4.13 -5.62
N ILE A 40 0.98 3.74 -4.41
CA ILE A 40 0.87 4.63 -3.26
C ILE A 40 1.61 4.01 -2.09
N LEU A 41 2.53 4.76 -1.50
CA LEU A 41 3.22 4.33 -0.30
C LEU A 41 2.48 4.85 0.92
N PHE A 42 2.14 3.95 1.85
CA PHE A 42 1.48 4.29 3.11
C PHE A 42 2.45 4.15 4.27
N GLY A 43 2.34 5.05 5.22
CA GLY A 43 3.00 4.93 6.50
C GLY A 43 1.96 4.99 7.62
N PHE A 44 2.00 4.01 8.53
CA PHE A 44 1.06 3.93 9.65
C PHE A 44 1.83 4.12 10.95
N ALA A 45 1.35 4.99 11.82
CA ALA A 45 1.82 5.01 13.20
C ALA A 45 1.32 3.73 13.91
N PRO A 46 2.02 3.26 14.95
CA PRO A 46 1.57 2.09 15.70
C PRO A 46 0.15 2.26 16.21
N GLY A 47 -0.67 1.22 16.07
CA GLY A 47 -2.04 1.21 16.53
C GLY A 47 -3.06 1.80 15.58
N GLU A 48 -2.61 2.41 14.48
CA GLU A 48 -3.54 3.01 13.52
C GLU A 48 -4.19 1.93 12.64
N THR A 49 -5.46 2.14 12.34
CA THR A 49 -6.26 1.18 11.58
C THR A 49 -6.83 1.83 10.34
N LEU A 50 -6.60 1.21 9.19
CA LEU A 50 -7.35 1.52 7.99
C LEU A 50 -8.56 0.60 7.99
N SER A 51 -9.74 1.17 8.27
CA SER A 51 -10.95 0.41 8.53
C SER A 51 -11.43 -0.33 7.29
N GLU A 52 -12.32 -1.30 7.50
CA GLU A 52 -12.79 -2.15 6.42
C GLU A 52 -13.42 -1.33 5.31
N HIS A 53 -13.00 -1.61 4.08
CA HIS A 53 -13.50 -0.96 2.88
C HIS A 53 -13.27 -1.88 1.70
N THR A 54 -13.79 -1.48 0.55
CA THR A 54 -13.62 -2.20 -0.71
C THR A 54 -13.06 -1.26 -1.76
N SER A 55 -12.51 -1.85 -2.83
CA SER A 55 -12.05 -1.09 -3.99
C SER A 55 -12.67 -1.70 -5.25
N SER A 56 -12.97 -0.85 -6.23
CA SER A 56 -13.45 -1.36 -7.52
C SER A 56 -12.35 -1.97 -8.36
N PHE A 57 -11.10 -1.85 -7.95
CA PHE A 57 -9.95 -2.37 -8.70
C PHE A 57 -9.24 -3.44 -7.90
N PRO A 58 -8.66 -4.43 -8.59
CA PRO A 58 -7.74 -5.36 -7.92
C PRO A 58 -6.53 -4.57 -7.40
N ALA A 59 -5.92 -5.07 -6.34
CA ALA A 59 -4.79 -4.38 -5.73
C ALA A 59 -3.81 -5.36 -5.12
N ILE A 60 -2.57 -4.90 -4.98
CA ILE A 60 -1.51 -5.64 -4.32
C ILE A 60 -1.05 -4.82 -3.13
N LEU A 61 -0.93 -5.47 -1.97
CA LEU A 61 -0.33 -4.89 -0.79
C LEU A 61 1.03 -5.52 -0.60
N HIS A 62 2.06 -4.68 -0.52
CA HIS A 62 3.42 -5.15 -0.28
C HIS A 62 3.93 -4.47 0.99
N PHE A 63 4.09 -5.25 2.05
CA PHE A 63 4.55 -4.72 3.34
C PHE A 63 6.06 -4.64 3.33
N LEU A 64 6.58 -3.43 3.56
CA LEU A 64 8.02 -3.16 3.47
C LEU A 64 8.67 -3.10 4.86
N GLU A 65 7.93 -2.62 5.85
CA GLU A 65 8.44 -2.43 7.20
C GLU A 65 7.31 -2.63 8.19
N GLY A 66 7.63 -3.21 9.36
CA GLY A 66 6.68 -3.31 10.46
C GLY A 66 5.77 -4.51 10.39
N GLU A 67 4.87 -4.59 11.38
CA GLU A 67 3.93 -5.71 11.54
C GLU A 67 2.52 -5.19 11.61
N ALA A 68 1.61 -5.89 10.93
CA ALA A 68 0.21 -5.50 10.86
C ALA A 68 -0.69 -6.72 10.88
N ALA A 69 -1.89 -6.54 11.41
CA ALA A 69 -2.97 -7.52 11.27
C ALA A 69 -3.82 -7.11 10.08
N VAL A 70 -4.01 -8.02 9.14
CA VAL A 70 -4.74 -7.74 7.90
C VAL A 70 -5.91 -8.69 7.79
N THR A 71 -7.09 -8.14 7.55
CA THR A 71 -8.29 -8.94 7.32
C THR A 71 -8.67 -8.85 5.86
N LEU A 72 -8.85 -9.99 5.21
CA LEU A 72 -9.14 -10.12 3.79
C LEU A 72 -10.41 -10.95 3.65
N GLY A 73 -11.57 -10.31 3.55
CA GLY A 73 -12.83 -11.02 3.61
C GLY A 73 -12.97 -11.71 4.96
N ALA A 74 -13.05 -13.03 4.96
CA ALA A 74 -13.15 -13.82 6.19
C ALA A 74 -11.79 -14.30 6.70
N GLU A 75 -10.72 -14.02 5.98
CA GLU A 75 -9.38 -14.49 6.33
C GLU A 75 -8.59 -13.42 7.05
N SER A 76 -7.88 -13.78 8.11
CA SER A 76 -7.00 -12.86 8.83
C SER A 76 -5.57 -13.37 8.75
N ILE A 77 -4.64 -12.45 8.48
CA ILE A 77 -3.22 -12.77 8.39
C ILE A 77 -2.40 -11.81 9.23
N ALA A 78 -1.22 -12.24 9.63
CA ALA A 78 -0.22 -11.40 10.26
C ALA A 78 0.79 -11.02 9.17
N ALA A 79 0.82 -9.74 8.81
CA ALA A 79 1.77 -9.24 7.82
C ALA A 79 3.05 -8.80 8.49
N GLN A 80 4.17 -9.03 7.84
CA GLN A 80 5.49 -8.64 8.28
C GLN A 80 6.30 -8.18 7.07
N PRO A 81 7.51 -7.63 7.25
CA PRO A 81 8.30 -7.19 6.08
C PRO A 81 8.45 -8.31 5.06
N GLY A 82 8.10 -8.01 3.81
CA GLY A 82 8.12 -8.98 2.73
C GLY A 82 6.78 -9.62 2.41
N THR A 83 5.76 -9.45 3.26
CA THR A 83 4.44 -10.00 2.98
C THR A 83 3.85 -9.32 1.75
N TRP A 84 3.30 -10.14 0.84
CA TRP A 84 2.76 -9.69 -0.43
C TRP A 84 1.37 -10.30 -0.60
N VAL A 85 0.37 -9.47 -0.84
CA VAL A 85 -1.02 -9.89 -0.92
C VAL A 85 -1.65 -9.35 -2.20
N HIS A 86 -2.29 -10.22 -2.98
CA HIS A 86 -3.14 -9.78 -4.08
C HIS A 86 -4.59 -9.86 -3.64
N MET A 87 -5.35 -8.80 -3.88
CA MET A 87 -6.77 -8.73 -3.57
C MET A 87 -7.56 -8.54 -4.85
N PRO A 88 -8.58 -9.38 -5.10
CA PRO A 88 -9.48 -9.10 -6.22
C PRO A 88 -10.29 -7.84 -5.95
N ALA A 89 -10.89 -7.28 -7.00
CA ALA A 89 -11.81 -6.15 -6.85
C ALA A 89 -12.94 -6.52 -5.89
N HIS A 90 -13.39 -5.54 -5.11
CA HIS A 90 -14.55 -5.64 -4.20
C HIS A 90 -14.33 -6.53 -2.98
N LEU A 91 -13.13 -7.00 -2.71
CA LEU A 91 -12.86 -7.76 -1.49
C LEU A 91 -12.83 -6.82 -0.29
N PRO A 92 -13.68 -7.02 0.74
CA PRO A 92 -13.59 -6.23 1.96
C PRO A 92 -12.28 -6.51 2.67
N HIS A 93 -11.58 -5.46 3.08
CA HIS A 93 -10.28 -5.62 3.74
C HIS A 93 -10.03 -4.49 4.72
N SER A 94 -9.20 -4.78 5.73
CA SER A 94 -8.78 -3.81 6.73
C SER A 94 -7.35 -4.11 7.16
N ILE A 95 -6.67 -3.09 7.69
CA ILE A 95 -5.28 -3.19 8.10
C ILE A 95 -5.12 -2.49 9.44
N GLU A 96 -4.56 -3.19 10.41
CA GLU A 96 -4.25 -2.59 11.71
C GLU A 96 -2.75 -2.68 11.96
N ALA A 97 -2.10 -1.55 12.07
CA ALA A 97 -0.66 -1.50 12.32
C ALA A 97 -0.38 -1.83 13.79
N GLN A 98 0.48 -2.80 14.03
CA GLN A 98 0.91 -3.18 15.39
C GLN A 98 2.18 -2.45 15.77
N THR A 99 3.02 -2.13 14.80
CA THR A 99 4.20 -1.29 14.94
C THR A 99 4.09 -0.19 13.90
N THR A 100 5.13 0.64 13.74
CA THR A 100 5.23 1.51 12.57
C THR A 100 5.26 0.62 11.33
N VAL A 101 4.40 0.91 10.35
CA VAL A 101 4.28 0.10 9.14
C VAL A 101 4.48 0.97 7.92
N LYS A 102 5.24 0.47 6.96
CA LYS A 102 5.30 1.04 5.62
C LYS A 102 4.82 -0.01 4.63
N MET A 103 3.86 0.35 3.81
CA MET A 103 3.20 -0.56 2.89
C MET A 103 3.02 0.10 1.54
N LEU A 104 3.40 -0.62 0.49
CA LEU A 104 3.17 -0.17 -0.89
C LEU A 104 1.87 -0.77 -1.39
N LEU A 105 0.96 0.09 -1.83
CA LEU A 105 -0.28 -0.31 -2.49
C LEU A 105 -0.10 -0.15 -3.98
N LEU A 106 -0.34 -1.21 -4.74
CA LEU A 106 -0.38 -1.17 -6.19
C LEU A 106 -1.81 -1.45 -6.62
N MET A 107 -2.48 -0.45 -7.17
CA MET A 107 -3.86 -0.59 -7.63
C MET A 107 -3.85 -0.71 -9.14
N LEU A 108 -4.46 -1.77 -9.63
CA LEU A 108 -4.49 -2.09 -11.06
C LEU A 108 -5.76 -1.46 -11.65
N THR A 109 -5.62 -0.29 -12.27
CA THR A 109 -6.75 0.57 -12.61
C THR A 109 -7.24 0.44 -14.04
N SER A 110 -6.77 -0.56 -14.76
CA SER A 110 -7.28 -0.78 -16.12
C SER A 110 -7.59 -2.24 -16.38
#